data_0a260d27301846b97e5957ccfa537e7c
#
_entry.id   0a260d27301846b97e5957ccfa537e7c
#
_cell.length_a   1.000
_cell.length_b   1.000
_cell.length_c   1.000
_cell.angle_alpha   90.00
_cell.angle_beta   90.00
_cell.angle_gamma   90.00
#
_symmetry.space_group_name_H-M   'P 1'
#
loop_
_entity.id
_entity.type
_entity.pdbx_description
1 polymer ?
#
loop_
_entity_poly.entity_id
_entity_poly.type
_entity_poly.pdbx_seq_one_letter_code
_entity_poly.pdbx_strand_id
1 'polypeptide(L)'
;FCPFDYRDPVNKQANLPVVEAFHFTPDVESLRRGSTGTVLGDLQYTLRAFPNHHRALKSIARYALEGGRFQIDDYIPSADCYFERAIAFRPDDAAVHVIYANFLFKRGDRDDARKQYEEALGLAPESVEINYVAGLYFVDVGDLTRARKLAKVAYDNGYPLPGLKKKIAAAEAAEKSRAK
;
A
#
# COMPACT_ATOMS: atom_id res chain seq x y z
N PHE A 1 26.14 -3.60 -0.57
CA PHE A 1 25.18 -3.38 0.53
C PHE A 1 23.97 -4.29 0.30
N CYS A 2 23.72 -5.22 1.25
CA CYS A 2 22.53 -6.06 1.22
C CYS A 2 21.36 -5.30 1.84
N PRO A 3 20.19 -5.27 1.20
CA PRO A 3 19.02 -4.60 1.75
C PRO A 3 18.48 -5.36 2.99
N PHE A 4 17.79 -4.62 3.85
CA PHE A 4 17.17 -5.13 5.08
C PHE A 4 15.68 -5.38 4.90
N ASP A 5 15.15 -6.44 5.52
CA ASP A 5 13.70 -6.65 5.59
C ASP A 5 13.08 -5.73 6.64
N TYR A 6 12.10 -4.94 6.22
CA TYR A 6 11.36 -4.03 7.11
C TYR A 6 10.54 -4.75 8.17
N ARG A 7 10.15 -6.01 7.96
CA ARG A 7 9.38 -6.82 8.91
C ARG A 7 10.26 -7.48 9.97
N ASP A 8 11.56 -7.65 9.69
CA ASP A 8 12.50 -8.31 10.59
C ASP A 8 12.72 -7.48 11.86
N PRO A 9 12.41 -8.03 13.07
CA PRO A 9 12.60 -7.32 14.34
C PRO A 9 14.04 -6.88 14.59
N VAL A 10 15.03 -7.67 14.16
CA VAL A 10 16.46 -7.35 14.33
C VAL A 10 16.81 -6.12 13.49
N ASN A 11 16.38 -6.07 12.24
CA ASN A 11 16.60 -4.93 11.37
C ASN A 11 15.84 -3.68 11.85
N LYS A 12 14.62 -3.86 12.36
CA LYS A 12 13.85 -2.76 12.98
C LYS A 12 14.57 -2.12 14.16
N GLN A 13 15.24 -2.92 14.96
CA GLN A 13 15.96 -2.40 16.13
C GLN A 13 17.32 -1.80 15.76
N ALA A 14 18.08 -2.46 14.90
CA ALA A 14 19.48 -2.11 14.65
C ALA A 14 19.67 -1.08 13.53
N ASN A 15 18.90 -1.18 12.44
CA ASN A 15 19.17 -0.46 11.19
C ASN A 15 18.10 0.59 10.85
N LEU A 16 16.82 0.28 11.13
CA LEU A 16 15.70 1.15 10.74
C LEU A 16 15.76 2.53 11.41
N PRO A 17 16.06 2.67 12.72
CA PRO A 17 16.07 3.97 13.39
C PRO A 17 17.06 4.96 12.75
N VAL A 18 18.22 4.49 12.31
CA VAL A 18 19.23 5.32 11.65
C VAL A 18 18.73 5.80 10.29
N VAL A 19 18.16 4.89 9.48
CA VAL A 19 17.62 5.24 8.16
C VAL A 19 16.46 6.23 8.30
N GLU A 20 15.51 5.98 9.20
CA GLU A 20 14.36 6.87 9.39
C GLU A 20 14.77 8.24 9.95
N ALA A 21 15.73 8.30 10.87
CA ALA A 21 16.18 9.56 11.47
C ALA A 21 16.77 10.53 10.44
N PHE A 22 17.44 10.02 9.39
CA PHE A 22 18.12 10.86 8.40
C PHE A 22 17.39 10.94 7.06
N HIS A 23 16.65 9.90 6.65
CA HIS A 23 16.09 9.81 5.29
C HIS A 23 14.57 9.54 5.26
N PHE A 24 13.92 9.32 6.40
CA PHE A 24 12.47 9.13 6.44
C PHE A 24 11.82 9.87 7.62
N THR A 25 12.21 11.13 7.77
CA THR A 25 11.63 12.04 8.76
C THR A 25 10.14 12.31 8.47
N PRO A 26 9.36 12.82 9.43
CA PRO A 26 7.96 13.21 9.21
C PRO A 26 7.77 14.17 8.04
N ASP A 27 8.74 15.03 7.74
CA ASP A 27 8.70 15.94 6.59
C ASP A 27 8.86 15.19 5.27
N VAL A 28 9.77 14.21 5.21
CA VAL A 28 9.96 13.33 4.04
C VAL A 28 8.73 12.46 3.84
N GLU A 29 8.24 11.80 4.89
CA GLU A 29 7.05 10.97 4.83
C GLU A 29 5.82 11.74 4.34
N SER A 30 5.65 12.99 4.79
CA SER A 30 4.56 13.86 4.38
C SER A 30 4.80 14.59 3.05
N LEU A 31 5.92 14.34 2.37
CA LEU A 31 6.35 14.95 1.10
C LEU A 31 6.53 16.48 1.16
N ARG A 32 6.71 17.05 2.34
CA ARG A 32 6.86 18.50 2.52
C ARG A 32 8.26 19.00 2.17
N ARG A 33 9.29 18.28 2.65
CA ARG A 33 10.69 18.69 2.51
C ARG A 33 11.61 17.48 2.65
N GLY A 34 12.67 17.44 1.86
CA GLY A 34 13.76 16.48 2.04
C GLY A 34 14.56 16.78 3.32
N SER A 35 15.20 15.76 3.85
CA SER A 35 16.03 15.83 5.07
C SER A 35 17.49 16.03 4.72
N THR A 36 18.02 15.25 3.79
CA THR A 36 19.43 15.30 3.37
C THR A 36 19.59 15.85 1.93
N GLY A 37 18.48 16.03 1.23
CA GLY A 37 18.47 16.52 -0.15
C GLY A 37 17.03 16.73 -0.62
N THR A 38 16.64 16.12 -1.73
CA THR A 38 15.26 16.15 -2.21
C THR A 38 14.41 15.10 -1.51
N VAL A 39 13.09 15.34 -1.43
CA VAL A 39 12.13 14.33 -0.91
C VAL A 39 12.29 13.00 -1.63
N LEU A 40 12.40 13.02 -2.96
CA LEU A 40 12.58 11.80 -3.75
C LEU A 40 13.91 11.12 -3.42
N GLY A 41 15.00 11.85 -3.27
CA GLY A 41 16.32 11.31 -2.94
C GLY A 41 16.32 10.58 -1.58
N ASP A 42 15.68 11.16 -0.58
CA ASP A 42 15.55 10.54 0.75
C ASP A 42 14.63 9.31 0.73
N LEU A 43 13.50 9.35 -0.01
CA LEU A 43 12.65 8.18 -0.21
C LEU A 43 13.39 7.05 -0.92
N GLN A 44 14.20 7.38 -1.92
CA GLN A 44 15.01 6.40 -2.65
C GLN A 44 16.09 5.77 -1.79
N TYR A 45 16.75 6.56 -0.95
CA TYR A 45 17.72 6.04 0.01
C TYR A 45 17.04 5.04 0.95
N THR A 46 15.89 5.43 1.52
CA THR A 46 15.10 4.58 2.41
C THR A 46 14.71 3.28 1.75
N LEU A 47 14.16 3.35 0.51
CA LEU A 47 13.74 2.15 -0.24
C LEU A 47 14.91 1.34 -0.82
N ARG A 48 16.11 1.91 -0.91
CA ARG A 48 17.33 1.14 -1.21
C ARG A 48 17.78 0.35 0.01
N ALA A 49 17.71 0.94 1.20
CA ALA A 49 18.06 0.27 2.44
C ALA A 49 17.01 -0.78 2.86
N PHE A 50 15.75 -0.45 2.74
CA PHE A 50 14.59 -1.30 3.06
C PHE A 50 13.61 -1.32 1.88
N PRO A 51 13.77 -2.23 0.91
CA PRO A 51 12.91 -2.25 -0.29
C PRO A 51 11.42 -2.38 0.04
N ASN A 52 11.09 -3.14 1.08
CA ASN A 52 9.73 -3.34 1.57
C ASN A 52 9.34 -2.41 2.73
N HIS A 53 9.89 -1.21 2.81
CA HIS A 53 9.52 -0.23 3.82
C HIS A 53 8.09 0.30 3.54
N HIS A 54 7.10 -0.23 4.25
CA HIS A 54 5.67 0.00 3.96
C HIS A 54 5.29 1.49 3.94
N ARG A 55 5.80 2.29 4.89
CA ARG A 55 5.49 3.72 4.96
C ARG A 55 6.15 4.49 3.80
N ALA A 56 7.38 4.17 3.46
CA ALA A 56 8.09 4.80 2.34
C ALA A 56 7.45 4.44 0.99
N LEU A 57 6.98 3.19 0.80
CA LEU A 57 6.21 2.77 -0.37
C LEU A 57 4.89 3.55 -0.49
N LYS A 58 4.19 3.80 0.62
CA LYS A 58 3.00 4.67 0.63
C LYS A 58 3.34 6.11 0.22
N SER A 59 4.49 6.63 0.67
CA SER A 59 4.95 7.98 0.31
C SER A 59 5.34 8.07 -1.17
N ILE A 60 6.03 7.06 -1.73
CA ILE A 60 6.33 6.96 -3.17
C ILE A 60 5.05 6.92 -4.00
N ALA A 61 4.08 6.10 -3.60
CA ALA A 61 2.77 6.03 -4.27
C ALA A 61 2.08 7.40 -4.31
N ARG A 62 2.07 8.09 -3.17
CA ARG A 62 1.47 9.42 -3.06
C ARG A 62 2.25 10.45 -3.89
N TYR A 63 3.59 10.43 -3.84
CA TYR A 63 4.44 11.29 -4.65
C TYR A 63 4.13 11.15 -6.15
N ALA A 64 3.96 9.91 -6.64
CA ALA A 64 3.58 9.66 -8.02
C ALA A 64 2.18 10.20 -8.37
N LEU A 65 1.19 9.97 -7.49
CA LEU A 65 -0.19 10.40 -7.71
C LEU A 65 -0.36 11.94 -7.66
N GLU A 66 0.51 12.63 -6.92
CA GLU A 66 0.57 14.10 -6.84
C GLU A 66 1.38 14.73 -8.01
N GLY A 67 1.81 13.95 -9.01
CA GLY A 67 2.54 14.40 -10.17
C GLY A 67 4.04 14.63 -9.93
N GLY A 68 4.61 13.98 -8.91
CA GLY A 68 6.03 14.02 -8.60
C GLY A 68 6.90 13.51 -9.76
N ARG A 69 8.01 14.17 -10.00
CA ARG A 69 8.97 13.80 -11.06
C ARG A 69 9.99 12.81 -10.52
N PHE A 70 10.06 11.63 -11.13
CA PHE A 70 10.99 10.55 -10.79
C PHE A 70 12.29 10.64 -11.59
N GLN A 71 12.82 11.81 -11.80
CA GLN A 71 14.06 11.95 -12.55
C GLN A 71 15.28 11.96 -11.63
N ILE A 72 16.24 11.07 -11.91
CA ILE A 72 17.57 11.05 -11.31
C ILE A 72 18.54 10.89 -12.45
N ASP A 73 19.30 11.95 -12.74
CA ASP A 73 20.16 12.01 -13.90
C ASP A 73 19.39 11.61 -15.18
N ASP A 74 19.91 10.66 -15.95
CA ASP A 74 19.24 10.13 -17.17
C ASP A 74 18.30 8.95 -16.91
N TYR A 75 18.15 8.51 -15.65
CA TYR A 75 17.29 7.39 -15.29
C TYR A 75 15.97 7.88 -14.68
N ILE A 76 14.84 7.43 -15.24
CA ILE A 76 13.49 7.79 -14.79
C ILE A 76 12.79 6.52 -14.26
N PRO A 77 13.01 6.13 -12.99
CA PRO A 77 12.27 5.04 -12.41
C PRO A 77 10.80 5.46 -12.21
N SER A 78 9.86 4.56 -12.50
CA SER A 78 8.46 4.76 -12.12
C SER A 78 8.20 4.31 -10.67
N ALA A 79 7.07 4.68 -10.10
CA ALA A 79 6.65 4.15 -8.81
C ALA A 79 6.53 2.61 -8.84
N ASP A 80 6.11 2.04 -9.97
CA ASP A 80 6.00 0.60 -10.17
C ASP A 80 7.33 -0.12 -9.92
N CYS A 81 8.46 0.44 -10.38
CA CYS A 81 9.80 -0.14 -10.15
C CYS A 81 10.11 -0.35 -8.66
N TYR A 82 9.64 0.54 -7.78
CA TYR A 82 9.84 0.39 -6.33
C TYR A 82 8.98 -0.74 -5.77
N PHE A 83 7.74 -0.87 -6.22
CA PHE A 83 6.85 -1.95 -5.81
C PHE A 83 7.33 -3.30 -6.33
N GLU A 84 7.69 -3.40 -7.60
CA GLU A 84 8.24 -4.63 -8.21
C GLU A 84 9.52 -5.09 -7.49
N ARG A 85 10.41 -4.14 -7.16
CA ARG A 85 11.62 -4.44 -6.38
C ARG A 85 11.28 -4.91 -4.97
N ALA A 86 10.29 -4.31 -4.30
CA ALA A 86 9.85 -4.72 -2.98
C ALA A 86 9.28 -6.15 -2.99
N ILE A 87 8.45 -6.46 -3.99
CA ILE A 87 7.86 -7.78 -4.22
C ILE A 87 8.96 -8.81 -4.56
N ALA A 88 9.89 -8.47 -5.45
CA ALA A 88 11.01 -9.36 -5.78
C ALA A 88 11.91 -9.64 -4.56
N PHE A 89 12.08 -8.65 -3.68
CA PHE A 89 12.85 -8.80 -2.45
C PHE A 89 12.13 -9.65 -1.40
N ARG A 90 10.81 -9.42 -1.22
CA ARG A 90 9.98 -10.16 -0.26
C ARG A 90 8.61 -10.47 -0.86
N PRO A 91 8.52 -11.54 -1.66
CA PRO A 91 7.28 -11.92 -2.34
C PRO A 91 6.17 -12.35 -1.38
N ASP A 92 6.53 -12.68 -0.13
CA ASP A 92 5.63 -13.05 0.95
C ASP A 92 5.10 -11.86 1.80
N ASP A 93 5.41 -10.62 1.39
CA ASP A 93 4.97 -9.43 2.12
C ASP A 93 3.60 -8.94 1.62
N ALA A 94 2.54 -9.50 2.18
CA ALA A 94 1.16 -9.18 1.82
C ALA A 94 0.84 -7.66 1.93
N ALA A 95 1.48 -6.93 2.84
CA ALA A 95 1.26 -5.50 3.00
C ALA A 95 1.79 -4.70 1.80
N VAL A 96 2.90 -5.13 1.17
CA VAL A 96 3.42 -4.51 -0.06
C VAL A 96 2.40 -4.64 -1.18
N HIS A 97 1.82 -5.82 -1.37
CA HIS A 97 0.77 -6.06 -2.37
C HIS A 97 -0.45 -5.15 -2.15
N VAL A 98 -0.91 -4.99 -0.90
CA VAL A 98 -2.03 -4.06 -0.58
C VAL A 98 -1.67 -2.61 -0.91
N ILE A 99 -0.46 -2.16 -0.58
CA ILE A 99 -0.03 -0.78 -0.85
C ILE A 99 0.04 -0.54 -2.37
N TYR A 100 0.57 -1.51 -3.11
CA TYR A 100 0.64 -1.46 -4.57
C TYR A 100 -0.75 -1.47 -5.20
N ALA A 101 -1.64 -2.36 -4.74
CA ALA A 101 -3.04 -2.40 -5.19
C ALA A 101 -3.76 -1.06 -5.01
N ASN A 102 -3.60 -0.43 -3.84
CA ASN A 102 -4.16 0.90 -3.57
C ASN A 102 -3.62 1.97 -4.52
N PHE A 103 -2.33 1.93 -4.84
CA PHE A 103 -1.71 2.85 -5.80
C PHE A 103 -2.27 2.65 -7.21
N LEU A 104 -2.29 1.40 -7.70
CA LEU A 104 -2.82 1.03 -9.00
C LEU A 104 -4.29 1.44 -9.15
N PHE A 105 -5.11 1.17 -8.14
CA PHE A 105 -6.52 1.54 -8.14
C PHE A 105 -6.74 3.06 -8.23
N LYS A 106 -5.97 3.83 -7.46
CA LYS A 106 -6.04 5.31 -7.52
C LYS A 106 -5.54 5.88 -8.84
N ARG A 107 -4.59 5.21 -9.50
CA ARG A 107 -4.10 5.56 -10.83
C ARG A 107 -5.09 5.22 -11.94
N GLY A 108 -6.04 4.31 -11.67
CA GLY A 108 -7.07 3.85 -12.62
C GLY A 108 -6.85 2.44 -13.18
N ASP A 109 -5.75 1.78 -12.83
CA ASP A 109 -5.36 0.45 -13.29
C ASP A 109 -6.10 -0.64 -12.49
N ARG A 110 -7.40 -0.76 -12.72
CA ARG A 110 -8.31 -1.58 -11.90
C ARG A 110 -7.99 -3.07 -11.95
N ASP A 111 -7.62 -3.61 -13.11
CA ASP A 111 -7.36 -5.04 -13.26
C ASP A 111 -6.07 -5.45 -12.57
N ASP A 112 -5.02 -4.63 -12.65
CA ASP A 112 -3.77 -4.89 -11.96
C ASP A 112 -3.92 -4.67 -10.44
N ALA A 113 -4.72 -3.68 -10.02
CA ALA A 113 -5.08 -3.53 -8.63
C ALA A 113 -5.78 -4.77 -8.08
N ARG A 114 -6.72 -5.35 -8.83
CA ARG A 114 -7.40 -6.60 -8.46
C ARG A 114 -6.41 -7.75 -8.24
N LYS A 115 -5.47 -7.95 -9.16
CA LYS A 115 -4.43 -8.99 -9.04
C LYS A 115 -3.64 -8.83 -7.75
N GLN A 116 -3.20 -7.61 -7.45
CA GLN A 116 -2.41 -7.34 -6.25
C GLN A 116 -3.22 -7.56 -4.95
N TYR A 117 -4.51 -7.21 -4.93
CA TYR A 117 -5.38 -7.55 -3.78
C TYR A 117 -5.57 -9.05 -3.63
N GLU A 118 -5.69 -9.79 -4.72
CA GLU A 118 -5.84 -11.26 -4.69
C GLU A 118 -4.58 -11.94 -4.18
N GLU A 119 -3.40 -11.48 -4.59
CA GLU A 119 -2.12 -11.94 -4.03
C GLU A 119 -2.03 -11.67 -2.52
N ALA A 120 -2.38 -10.46 -2.08
CA ALA A 120 -2.37 -10.13 -0.65
C ALA A 120 -3.30 -11.02 0.17
N LEU A 121 -4.51 -11.28 -0.35
CA LEU A 121 -5.49 -12.17 0.30
C LEU A 121 -5.03 -13.63 0.30
N GLY A 122 -4.31 -14.08 -0.74
CA GLY A 122 -3.70 -15.40 -0.79
C GLY A 122 -2.58 -15.57 0.24
N LEU A 123 -1.76 -14.54 0.43
CA LEU A 123 -0.64 -14.56 1.38
C LEU A 123 -1.10 -14.45 2.85
N ALA A 124 -2.18 -13.72 3.11
CA ALA A 124 -2.65 -13.47 4.47
C ALA A 124 -4.20 -13.48 4.54
N PRO A 125 -4.84 -14.64 4.32
CA PRO A 125 -6.30 -14.75 4.19
C PRO A 125 -7.06 -14.37 5.47
N GLU A 126 -6.44 -14.52 6.64
CA GLU A 126 -7.05 -14.22 7.94
C GLU A 126 -6.71 -12.82 8.46
N SER A 127 -5.89 -12.03 7.72
CA SER A 127 -5.55 -10.67 8.14
C SER A 127 -6.77 -9.76 8.11
N VAL A 128 -7.15 -9.26 9.28
CA VAL A 128 -8.33 -8.40 9.44
C VAL A 128 -8.20 -7.09 8.66
N GLU A 129 -7.00 -6.52 8.64
CA GLU A 129 -6.68 -5.28 7.91
C GLU A 129 -6.76 -5.48 6.41
N ILE A 130 -6.17 -6.57 5.89
CA ILE A 130 -6.15 -6.86 4.45
C ILE A 130 -7.56 -7.15 3.95
N ASN A 131 -8.33 -7.97 4.68
CA ASN A 131 -9.73 -8.24 4.35
C ASN A 131 -10.58 -6.97 4.37
N TYR A 132 -10.36 -6.07 5.33
CA TYR A 132 -11.08 -4.79 5.38
C TYR A 132 -10.74 -3.90 4.18
N VAL A 133 -9.45 -3.71 3.88
CA VAL A 133 -9.00 -2.81 2.80
C VAL A 133 -9.38 -3.37 1.43
N ALA A 134 -9.18 -4.67 1.19
CA ALA A 134 -9.63 -5.32 -0.03
C ALA A 134 -11.16 -5.28 -0.17
N GLY A 135 -11.88 -5.43 0.94
CA GLY A 135 -13.34 -5.30 0.96
C GLY A 135 -13.82 -3.94 0.49
N LEU A 136 -13.16 -2.84 0.91
CA LEU A 136 -13.44 -1.49 0.42
C LEU A 136 -13.26 -1.38 -1.11
N TYR A 137 -12.15 -1.93 -1.63
CA TYR A 137 -11.91 -1.98 -3.07
C TYR A 137 -13.01 -2.74 -3.81
N PHE A 138 -13.43 -3.94 -3.33
CA PHE A 138 -14.48 -4.72 -3.99
C PHE A 138 -15.84 -4.02 -3.99
N VAL A 139 -16.15 -3.18 -2.99
CA VAL A 139 -17.33 -2.30 -3.05
C VAL A 139 -17.17 -1.28 -4.17
N ASP A 140 -16.00 -0.64 -4.31
CA ASP A 140 -15.76 0.40 -5.32
C ASP A 140 -15.84 -0.12 -6.77
N VAL A 141 -15.49 -1.38 -6.98
CA VAL A 141 -15.61 -2.03 -8.30
C VAL A 141 -16.96 -2.76 -8.51
N GLY A 142 -17.88 -2.68 -7.54
CA GLY A 142 -19.23 -3.24 -7.65
C GLY A 142 -19.35 -4.73 -7.33
N ASP A 143 -18.28 -5.40 -6.84
CA ASP A 143 -18.33 -6.80 -6.43
C ASP A 143 -18.77 -6.91 -4.96
N LEU A 144 -20.06 -6.63 -4.71
CA LEU A 144 -20.63 -6.64 -3.36
C LEU A 144 -20.63 -8.04 -2.74
N THR A 145 -20.70 -9.09 -3.56
CA THR A 145 -20.65 -10.47 -3.06
C THR A 145 -19.31 -10.76 -2.40
N ARG A 146 -18.23 -10.38 -3.06
CA ARG A 146 -16.88 -10.55 -2.52
C ARG A 146 -16.62 -9.61 -1.34
N ALA A 147 -17.07 -8.36 -1.44
CA ALA A 147 -16.95 -7.38 -0.36
C ALA A 147 -17.58 -7.87 0.95
N ARG A 148 -18.78 -8.50 0.90
CA ARG A 148 -19.44 -9.08 2.08
C ARG A 148 -18.64 -10.23 2.70
N LYS A 149 -18.06 -11.11 1.89
CA LYS A 149 -17.22 -12.22 2.39
C LYS A 149 -16.01 -11.68 3.15
N LEU A 150 -15.32 -10.70 2.58
CA LEU A 150 -14.15 -10.07 3.20
C LEU A 150 -14.53 -9.27 4.46
N ALA A 151 -15.65 -8.54 4.42
CA ALA A 151 -16.20 -7.87 5.59
C ALA A 151 -16.50 -8.83 6.73
N LYS A 152 -17.05 -10.02 6.41
CA LYS A 152 -17.28 -11.05 7.41
C LYS A 152 -16.00 -11.49 8.10
N VAL A 153 -14.93 -11.80 7.33
CA VAL A 153 -13.63 -12.18 7.90
C VAL A 153 -13.07 -11.05 8.79
N ALA A 154 -13.06 -9.81 8.29
CA ALA A 154 -12.53 -8.68 9.05
C ALA A 154 -13.27 -8.46 10.37
N TYR A 155 -14.61 -8.47 10.35
CA TYR A 155 -15.40 -8.13 11.53
C TYR A 155 -15.59 -9.30 12.51
N ASP A 156 -15.66 -10.52 12.05
CA ASP A 156 -15.70 -11.70 12.93
C ASP A 156 -14.39 -11.82 13.73
N ASN A 157 -13.29 -11.32 13.17
CA ASN A 157 -12.00 -11.26 13.84
C ASN A 157 -11.70 -9.90 14.51
N GLY A 158 -12.72 -9.07 14.74
CA GLY A 158 -12.65 -7.91 15.63
C GLY A 158 -12.15 -6.60 15.01
N TYR A 159 -12.20 -6.44 13.67
CA TYR A 159 -11.82 -5.15 13.08
C TYR A 159 -12.74 -4.01 13.55
N PRO A 160 -12.17 -2.91 14.12
CA PRO A 160 -12.97 -1.94 14.88
C PRO A 160 -13.72 -0.92 14.02
N LEU A 161 -13.25 -0.62 12.79
CA LEU A 161 -13.78 0.49 12.00
C LEU A 161 -15.00 0.08 11.17
N PRO A 162 -16.15 0.79 11.30
CA PRO A 162 -17.40 0.40 10.65
C PRO A 162 -17.49 0.81 9.16
N GLY A 163 -16.46 1.41 8.59
CA GLY A 163 -16.49 2.01 7.27
C GLY A 163 -16.91 1.06 6.15
N LEU A 164 -16.38 -0.17 6.14
CA LEU A 164 -16.73 -1.17 5.13
C LEU A 164 -18.20 -1.59 5.23
N LYS A 165 -18.74 -1.82 6.44
CA LYS A 165 -20.17 -2.13 6.64
C LYS A 165 -21.06 -1.01 6.10
N LYS A 166 -20.73 0.24 6.43
CA LYS A 166 -21.48 1.42 5.96
C LYS A 166 -21.45 1.53 4.43
N LYS A 167 -20.28 1.29 3.83
CA LYS A 167 -20.09 1.38 2.38
C LYS A 167 -20.86 0.28 1.64
N ILE A 168 -20.85 -0.94 2.13
CA ILE A 168 -21.67 -2.06 1.59
C ILE A 168 -23.16 -1.70 1.66
N ALA A 169 -23.66 -1.27 2.82
CA ALA A 169 -25.07 -0.92 2.99
C ALA A 169 -25.51 0.22 2.06
N ALA A 170 -24.67 1.23 1.86
CA ALA A 170 -24.94 2.33 0.93
C ALA A 170 -25.00 1.83 -0.54
N ALA A 171 -24.09 0.95 -0.95
CA ALA A 171 -24.09 0.39 -2.28
C ALA A 171 -25.34 -0.47 -2.55
N GLU A 172 -25.75 -1.32 -1.58
CA GLU A 172 -26.97 -2.12 -1.68
C GLU A 172 -28.24 -1.28 -1.76
N ALA A 173 -28.31 -0.16 -1.01
CA ALA A 173 -29.43 0.76 -1.08
C ALA A 173 -29.53 1.43 -2.46
N ALA A 174 -28.37 1.80 -3.05
CA ALA A 174 -28.31 2.38 -4.39
C ALA A 174 -28.75 1.37 -5.47
N GLU A 175 -28.35 0.10 -5.38
CA GLU A 175 -28.82 -0.96 -6.29
C GLU A 175 -30.33 -1.16 -6.23
N LYS A 176 -30.91 -1.23 -5.03
CA LYS A 176 -32.36 -1.35 -4.84
C LYS A 176 -33.15 -0.15 -5.40
N SER A 177 -32.58 1.03 -5.31
CA SER A 177 -33.21 2.26 -5.87
C SER A 177 -33.20 2.31 -7.39
N ARG A 178 -32.19 1.70 -8.04
CA ARG A 178 -32.07 1.63 -9.52
C ARG A 178 -32.95 0.53 -10.14
N ALA A 179 -33.34 -0.47 -9.33
CA ALA A 179 -34.16 -1.60 -9.77
C ALA A 179 -35.68 -1.32 -9.69
N LYS A 180 -36.07 -0.16 -9.16
CA LYS A 180 -37.45 0.34 -9.10
C LYS A 180 -37.73 1.36 -10.21
#